data_29b868b75d03d7edd652a85e3135ba2d
#
_entry.id   29b868b75d03d7edd652a85e3135ba2d
#
_cell.length_a   1.000
_cell.length_b   1.000
_cell.length_c   1.000
_cell.angle_alpha   90.00
_cell.angle_beta   90.00
_cell.angle_gamma   90.00
#
_symmetry.space_group_name_H-M   'P 1'
#
loop_
_entity.id
_entity.type
_entity.pdbx_description
1 polymer ?
#
loop_
_entity_poly.entity_id
_entity_poly.type
_entity_poly.pdbx_seq_one_letter_code
_entity_poly.pdbx_strand_id
1 'polypeptide(L)'
;FEQYKPAIVYHAAAHKHVPMMERNPKEAFKNNIRGTYNVARAVDEAKVPKMVMISTDKAVNPPNVMGATKRVAELIVTGFNQRSQSTYCAVRFGNVLGSRGSVIPVFERQIAEGGPVTVTDFRMTRYFMTIPEASRLVIHAGAYAKDGEVFILDMGKPVKIYDLAKKMVLLS
;
A
#
# COMPACT_ATOMS: atom_id res chain seq x y z
N PHE A 1 -2.61 12.64 -19.23
CA PHE A 1 -3.96 12.09 -19.40
C PHE A 1 -4.58 12.52 -20.73
N GLU A 2 -4.33 13.71 -21.19
CA GLU A 2 -4.86 14.23 -22.46
C GLU A 2 -4.58 13.32 -23.67
N GLN A 3 -3.36 12.78 -23.75
CA GLN A 3 -2.92 11.92 -24.85
C GLN A 3 -3.63 10.55 -24.87
N TYR A 4 -3.76 9.91 -23.70
CA TYR A 4 -4.23 8.52 -23.60
C TYR A 4 -5.68 8.38 -23.16
N LYS A 5 -6.28 9.45 -22.61
CA LYS A 5 -7.67 9.50 -22.12
C LYS A 5 -8.07 8.22 -21.36
N PRO A 6 -7.36 7.86 -20.26
CA PRO A 6 -7.65 6.62 -19.54
C PRO A 6 -9.04 6.63 -18.95
N ALA A 7 -9.73 5.49 -18.95
CA ALA A 7 -11.01 5.32 -18.26
C ALA A 7 -10.89 5.18 -16.76
N ILE A 8 -9.71 4.74 -16.29
CA ILE A 8 -9.42 4.53 -14.86
C ILE A 8 -7.93 4.75 -14.59
N VAL A 9 -7.61 5.34 -13.44
CA VAL A 9 -6.24 5.54 -12.96
C VAL A 9 -6.02 4.73 -11.68
N TYR A 10 -5.07 3.81 -11.70
CA TYR A 10 -4.58 3.09 -10.52
C TYR A 10 -3.31 3.77 -9.99
N HIS A 11 -3.42 4.44 -8.86
CA HIS A 11 -2.31 5.18 -8.26
C HIS A 11 -1.62 4.34 -7.19
N ALA A 12 -0.50 3.68 -7.57
CA ALA A 12 0.32 2.85 -6.70
C ALA A 12 1.66 3.50 -6.30
N ALA A 13 1.94 4.72 -6.76
CA ALA A 13 3.20 5.41 -6.49
C ALA A 13 3.23 5.93 -5.04
N ALA A 14 4.14 5.36 -4.23
CA ALA A 14 4.37 5.79 -2.85
C ALA A 14 5.70 5.27 -2.30
N HIS A 15 6.29 6.00 -1.36
CA HIS A 15 7.35 5.50 -0.49
C HIS A 15 6.73 4.70 0.65
N LYS A 16 7.06 3.40 0.76
CA LYS A 16 6.44 2.45 1.70
C LYS A 16 7.32 2.02 2.88
N HIS A 17 8.64 2.26 2.79
CA HIS A 17 9.58 1.78 3.81
C HIS A 17 9.53 2.63 5.07
N VAL A 18 8.99 2.08 6.16
CA VAL A 18 8.78 2.80 7.43
C VAL A 18 10.10 3.39 7.95
N PRO A 19 11.21 2.64 8.15
CA PRO A 19 12.43 3.23 8.70
C PRO A 19 13.04 4.33 7.81
N MET A 20 12.90 4.22 6.48
CA MET A 20 13.37 5.26 5.57
C MET A 20 12.54 6.53 5.68
N MET A 21 11.23 6.40 5.82
CA MET A 21 10.33 7.55 5.91
C MET A 21 10.44 8.27 7.26
N GLU A 22 10.73 7.56 8.35
CA GLU A 22 11.06 8.17 9.63
C GLU A 22 12.30 9.07 9.53
N ARG A 23 13.31 8.66 8.78
CA ARG A 23 14.53 9.45 8.53
C ARG A 23 14.36 10.54 7.49
N ASN A 24 13.34 10.43 6.62
CA ASN A 24 13.12 11.34 5.49
C ASN A 24 11.65 11.80 5.40
N PRO A 25 11.08 12.43 6.44
CA PRO A 25 9.67 12.81 6.48
C PRO A 25 9.28 13.79 5.38
N LYS A 26 10.19 14.67 4.96
CA LYS A 26 9.96 15.61 3.85
C LYS A 26 9.74 14.89 2.52
N GLU A 27 10.50 13.83 2.24
CA GLU A 27 10.31 13.02 1.03
C GLU A 27 9.02 12.17 1.11
N ALA A 28 8.68 11.66 2.30
CA ALA A 28 7.40 11.00 2.52
C ALA A 28 6.23 11.95 2.22
N PHE A 29 6.27 13.17 2.73
CA PHE A 29 5.26 14.21 2.44
C PHE A 29 5.19 14.52 0.95
N LYS A 30 6.34 14.83 0.33
CA LYS A 30 6.43 15.22 -1.07
C LYS A 30 5.87 14.14 -2.00
N ASN A 31 6.24 12.88 -1.78
CA ASN A 31 5.84 11.78 -2.66
C ASN A 31 4.43 11.27 -2.31
N ASN A 32 4.16 10.93 -1.04
CA ASN A 32 2.92 10.27 -0.68
C ASN A 32 1.73 11.24 -0.59
N ILE A 33 1.94 12.47 -0.13
CA ILE A 33 0.87 13.46 0.03
C ILE A 33 0.76 14.33 -1.21
N ARG A 34 1.80 15.13 -1.50
CA ARG A 34 1.79 16.06 -2.64
C ARG A 34 1.68 15.31 -3.98
N GLY A 35 2.36 14.15 -4.11
CA GLY A 35 2.25 13.29 -5.29
C GLY A 35 0.83 12.80 -5.51
N THR A 36 0.17 12.26 -4.46
CA THR A 36 -1.24 11.84 -4.54
C THR A 36 -2.18 13.01 -4.88
N TYR A 37 -1.99 14.17 -4.25
CA TYR A 37 -2.76 15.38 -4.58
C TYR A 37 -2.63 15.76 -6.05
N ASN A 38 -1.40 15.78 -6.59
CA ASN A 38 -1.15 16.13 -7.99
C ASN A 38 -1.82 15.14 -8.95
N VAL A 39 -1.77 13.83 -8.65
CA VAL A 39 -2.45 12.82 -9.47
C VAL A 39 -3.97 12.99 -9.39
N ALA A 40 -4.53 13.17 -8.19
CA ALA A 40 -5.96 13.36 -8.01
C ALA A 40 -6.46 14.63 -8.73
N ARG A 41 -5.71 15.72 -8.64
CA ARG A 41 -6.01 16.96 -9.39
C ARG A 41 -5.96 16.74 -10.90
N ALA A 42 -4.95 16.06 -11.42
CA ALA A 42 -4.85 15.77 -12.84
C ALA A 42 -5.98 14.86 -13.35
N VAL A 43 -6.46 13.93 -12.52
CA VAL A 43 -7.65 13.10 -12.79
C VAL A 43 -8.89 13.97 -12.92
N ASP A 44 -9.08 14.90 -11.98
CA ASP A 44 -10.21 15.83 -11.96
C ASP A 44 -10.19 16.77 -13.19
N GLU A 45 -9.06 17.45 -13.44
CA GLU A 45 -8.86 18.34 -14.58
C GLU A 45 -9.08 17.66 -15.94
N ALA A 46 -8.60 16.42 -16.07
CA ALA A 46 -8.77 15.62 -17.30
C ALA A 46 -10.10 14.87 -17.37
N LYS A 47 -10.97 15.02 -16.35
CA LYS A 47 -12.28 14.34 -16.25
C LYS A 47 -12.18 12.83 -16.44
N VAL A 48 -11.13 12.22 -15.91
CA VAL A 48 -10.99 10.76 -15.92
C VAL A 48 -12.08 10.17 -15.03
N PRO A 49 -12.87 9.21 -15.50
CA PRO A 49 -14.06 8.75 -14.76
C PRO A 49 -13.76 8.19 -13.36
N LYS A 50 -12.58 7.57 -13.16
CA LYS A 50 -12.28 6.87 -11.91
C LYS A 50 -10.81 6.90 -11.53
N MET A 51 -10.54 7.06 -10.21
CA MET A 51 -9.21 6.89 -9.60
C MET A 51 -9.27 5.90 -8.43
N VAL A 52 -8.38 4.93 -8.43
CA VAL A 52 -8.17 3.97 -7.35
C VAL A 52 -6.80 4.19 -6.74
N MET A 53 -6.75 4.57 -5.46
CA MET A 53 -5.49 4.76 -4.73
C MET A 53 -5.14 3.51 -3.92
N ILE A 54 -3.92 3.01 -4.09
CA ILE A 54 -3.39 1.95 -3.24
C ILE A 54 -3.00 2.53 -1.89
N SER A 55 -3.63 2.02 -0.82
CA SER A 55 -3.33 2.35 0.57
C SER A 55 -2.79 1.14 1.34
N THR A 56 -2.83 1.18 2.65
CA THR A 56 -2.21 0.18 3.53
C THR A 56 -2.97 0.07 4.86
N ASP A 57 -2.86 -1.08 5.52
CA ASP A 57 -3.29 -1.31 6.90
C ASP A 57 -2.65 -0.31 7.89
N LYS A 58 -1.44 0.17 7.58
CA LYS A 58 -0.68 1.14 8.41
C LYS A 58 -1.23 2.57 8.36
N ALA A 59 -2.22 2.84 7.50
CA ALA A 59 -2.97 4.11 7.50
C ALA A 59 -4.08 4.14 8.59
N VAL A 60 -4.35 3.01 9.26
CA VAL A 60 -5.27 2.92 10.39
C VAL A 60 -4.52 3.28 11.68
N ASN A 61 -4.94 4.33 12.39
CA ASN A 61 -4.25 4.82 13.61
C ASN A 61 -2.72 4.85 13.44
N PRO A 62 -2.18 5.62 12.50
CA PRO A 62 -0.82 5.48 12.02
C PRO A 62 0.22 5.84 13.11
N PRO A 63 1.06 4.89 13.55
CA PRO A 63 2.08 5.16 14.57
C PRO A 63 3.39 5.70 13.97
N ASN A 64 3.47 5.90 12.68
CA ASN A 64 4.69 6.28 11.97
C ASN A 64 4.41 7.21 10.78
N VAL A 65 5.46 7.91 10.32
CA VAL A 65 5.39 8.90 9.23
C VAL A 65 4.81 8.31 7.95
N MET A 66 5.23 7.10 7.56
CA MET A 66 4.73 6.47 6.35
C MET A 66 3.22 6.23 6.42
N GLY A 67 2.72 5.66 7.51
CA GLY A 67 1.29 5.44 7.73
C GLY A 67 0.51 6.75 7.78
N ALA A 68 1.03 7.77 8.48
CA ALA A 68 0.42 9.10 8.56
C ALA A 68 0.30 9.73 7.16
N THR A 69 1.34 9.68 6.33
CA THR A 69 1.29 10.22 4.96
C THR A 69 0.29 9.48 4.08
N LYS A 70 0.15 8.16 4.24
CA LYS A 70 -0.85 7.37 3.52
C LYS A 70 -2.27 7.70 4.00
N ARG A 71 -2.46 7.96 5.30
CA ARG A 71 -3.75 8.40 5.84
C ARG A 71 -4.16 9.77 5.27
N VAL A 72 -3.24 10.72 5.21
CA VAL A 72 -3.51 12.03 4.58
C VAL A 72 -3.83 11.86 3.08
N ALA A 73 -3.13 10.97 2.39
CA ALA A 73 -3.42 10.66 0.99
C ALA A 73 -4.85 10.10 0.80
N GLU A 74 -5.34 9.25 1.70
CA GLU A 74 -6.74 8.80 1.70
C GLU A 74 -7.73 9.97 1.87
N LEU A 75 -7.46 10.89 2.80
CA LEU A 75 -8.29 12.06 3.01
C LEU A 75 -8.33 13.00 1.78
N ILE A 76 -7.21 13.11 1.05
CA ILE A 76 -7.16 13.83 -0.22
C ILE A 76 -8.08 13.16 -1.24
N VAL A 77 -7.98 11.86 -1.42
CA VAL A 77 -8.77 11.08 -2.38
C VAL A 77 -10.26 11.19 -2.07
N THR A 78 -10.66 10.99 -0.80
CA THR A 78 -12.07 11.15 -0.39
C THR A 78 -12.55 12.60 -0.52
N GLY A 79 -11.69 13.60 -0.26
CA GLY A 79 -12.02 15.02 -0.46
C GLY A 79 -12.23 15.37 -1.95
N PHE A 80 -11.47 14.77 -2.86
CA PHE A 80 -11.73 14.93 -4.30
C PHE A 80 -13.05 14.29 -4.70
N ASN A 81 -13.40 13.11 -4.18
CA ASN A 81 -14.66 12.46 -4.49
C ASN A 81 -15.91 13.33 -4.18
N GLN A 82 -15.83 14.11 -3.09
CA GLN A 82 -16.96 14.98 -2.68
C GLN A 82 -17.20 16.18 -3.60
N ARG A 83 -16.22 16.59 -4.41
CA ARG A 83 -16.29 17.82 -5.23
C ARG A 83 -16.10 17.60 -6.71
N SER A 84 -15.67 16.43 -7.13
CA SER A 84 -15.40 16.05 -8.51
C SER A 84 -16.57 15.27 -9.11
N GLN A 85 -16.66 15.26 -10.43
CA GLN A 85 -17.53 14.35 -11.17
C GLN A 85 -16.93 12.95 -11.34
N SER A 86 -15.63 12.80 -11.04
CA SER A 86 -14.92 11.52 -11.09
C SER A 86 -15.12 10.76 -9.77
N THR A 87 -15.17 9.43 -9.84
CA THR A 87 -15.19 8.58 -8.64
C THR A 87 -13.78 8.33 -8.13
N TYR A 88 -13.55 8.58 -6.85
CA TYR A 88 -12.27 8.28 -6.19
C TYR A 88 -12.48 7.27 -5.10
N CYS A 89 -11.59 6.27 -5.00
CA CYS A 89 -11.59 5.32 -3.89
C CYS A 89 -10.18 4.96 -3.46
N ALA A 90 -10.06 4.41 -2.27
CA ALA A 90 -8.80 3.87 -1.75
C ALA A 90 -8.96 2.39 -1.41
N VAL A 91 -7.85 1.63 -1.50
CA VAL A 91 -7.83 0.20 -1.18
C VAL A 91 -6.73 -0.07 -0.16
N ARG A 92 -7.11 -0.58 1.01
CA ARG A 92 -6.20 -0.96 2.10
C ARG A 92 -5.95 -2.45 2.09
N PHE A 93 -4.68 -2.82 2.20
CA PHE A 93 -4.25 -4.19 2.47
C PHE A 93 -2.92 -4.19 3.23
N GLY A 94 -2.55 -5.34 3.79
CA GLY A 94 -1.34 -5.52 4.57
C GLY A 94 -0.11 -5.81 3.72
N ASN A 95 0.67 -6.82 4.11
CA ASN A 95 1.91 -7.13 3.43
C ASN A 95 1.66 -7.98 2.17
N VAL A 96 2.47 -7.71 1.14
CA VAL A 96 2.44 -8.50 -0.10
C VAL A 96 3.72 -9.32 -0.18
N LEU A 97 3.57 -10.64 -0.38
CA LEU A 97 4.67 -11.59 -0.48
C LEU A 97 5.60 -11.22 -1.65
N GLY A 98 6.91 -11.32 -1.42
CA GLY A 98 7.91 -11.06 -2.45
C GLY A 98 8.07 -9.58 -2.85
N SER A 99 7.39 -8.63 -2.16
CA SER A 99 7.56 -7.21 -2.44
C SER A 99 8.95 -6.71 -2.01
N ARG A 100 9.55 -5.78 -2.80
CA ARG A 100 10.89 -5.24 -2.53
C ARG A 100 11.02 -4.72 -1.09
N GLY A 101 12.09 -5.13 -0.39
CA GLY A 101 12.38 -4.76 0.99
C GLY A 101 11.38 -5.31 2.01
N SER A 102 10.60 -6.33 1.65
CA SER A 102 9.77 -7.07 2.59
C SER A 102 10.60 -8.08 3.40
N VAL A 103 9.99 -8.68 4.41
CA VAL A 103 10.66 -9.60 5.34
C VAL A 103 11.21 -10.85 4.64
N ILE A 104 10.54 -11.37 3.62
CA ILE A 104 10.96 -12.61 2.92
C ILE A 104 12.32 -12.43 2.24
N PRO A 105 12.56 -11.46 1.33
CA PRO A 105 13.89 -11.24 0.76
C PRO A 105 14.98 -10.96 1.80
N VAL A 106 14.64 -10.39 2.95
CA VAL A 106 15.62 -10.20 4.03
C VAL A 106 16.02 -11.54 4.64
N PHE A 107 15.05 -12.40 4.93
CA PHE A 107 15.31 -13.74 5.48
C PHE A 107 16.07 -14.61 4.47
N GLU A 108 15.69 -14.63 3.20
CA GLU A 108 16.39 -15.36 2.13
C GLU A 108 17.87 -14.99 2.09
N ARG A 109 18.19 -13.68 2.12
CA ARG A 109 19.57 -13.22 2.15
C ARG A 109 20.31 -13.66 3.42
N GLN A 110 19.68 -13.49 4.61
CA GLN A 110 20.29 -13.90 5.87
C GLN A 110 20.57 -15.41 5.92
N ILE A 111 19.66 -16.22 5.39
CA ILE A 111 19.86 -17.67 5.28
C ILE A 111 21.01 -18.00 4.32
N ALA A 112 21.05 -17.37 3.14
CA ALA A 112 22.12 -17.58 2.17
C ALA A 112 23.51 -17.17 2.71
N GLU A 113 23.56 -16.19 3.62
CA GLU A 113 24.77 -15.74 4.31
C GLU A 113 25.15 -16.63 5.52
N GLY A 114 24.40 -17.70 5.82
CA GLY A 114 24.62 -18.61 6.94
C GLY A 114 24.02 -18.16 8.28
N GLY A 115 23.18 -17.13 8.27
CA GLY A 115 22.48 -16.60 9.45
C GLY A 115 23.31 -15.59 10.27
N PRO A 116 22.78 -15.17 11.42
CA PRO A 116 21.48 -15.52 11.99
C PRO A 116 20.31 -14.83 11.28
N VAL A 117 19.13 -15.47 11.28
CA VAL A 117 17.88 -14.83 10.86
C VAL A 117 17.32 -13.99 12.00
N THR A 118 17.11 -12.70 11.75
CA THR A 118 16.72 -11.74 12.79
C THR A 118 15.22 -11.46 12.78
N VAL A 119 14.56 -11.64 13.91
CA VAL A 119 13.15 -11.33 14.15
C VAL A 119 13.04 -10.29 15.26
N THR A 120 12.36 -9.19 15.00
CA THR A 120 12.25 -8.05 15.93
C THR A 120 11.53 -8.41 17.23
N ASP A 121 10.43 -9.18 17.13
CA ASP A 121 9.64 -9.64 18.28
C ASP A 121 8.92 -10.95 17.92
N PHE A 122 8.95 -11.93 18.82
CA PHE A 122 8.32 -13.24 18.62
C PHE A 122 6.78 -13.19 18.54
N ARG A 123 6.17 -12.13 19.07
CA ARG A 123 4.72 -11.92 19.07
C ARG A 123 4.22 -11.28 17.79
N MET A 124 5.13 -10.76 16.97
CA MET A 124 4.79 -10.00 15.77
C MET A 124 4.03 -10.85 14.75
N THR A 125 2.85 -10.40 14.39
CA THR A 125 2.01 -11.00 13.35
C THR A 125 1.85 -10.02 12.18
N ARG A 126 1.64 -10.56 10.98
CA ARG A 126 1.30 -9.78 9.77
C ARG A 126 0.32 -10.54 8.92
N TYR A 127 -0.53 -9.81 8.22
CA TYR A 127 -1.32 -10.37 7.13
C TYR A 127 -0.49 -10.39 5.86
N PHE A 128 -0.63 -11.44 5.09
CA PHE A 128 0.06 -11.60 3.82
C PHE A 128 -0.91 -11.98 2.71
N MET A 129 -0.60 -11.49 1.51
CA MET A 129 -1.30 -11.83 0.29
C MET A 129 -0.29 -11.87 -0.86
N THR A 130 -0.58 -12.61 -1.92
CA THR A 130 0.26 -12.64 -3.12
C THR A 130 0.06 -11.39 -3.97
N ILE A 131 1.04 -11.05 -4.82
CA ILE A 131 0.92 -9.93 -5.77
C ILE A 131 -0.27 -10.12 -6.73
N PRO A 132 -0.48 -11.30 -7.35
CA PRO A 132 -1.63 -11.51 -8.23
C PRO A 132 -2.97 -11.37 -7.51
N GLU A 133 -3.09 -11.87 -6.28
CA GLU A 133 -4.30 -11.75 -5.47
C GLU A 133 -4.60 -10.28 -5.15
N ALA A 134 -3.61 -9.54 -4.62
CA ALA A 134 -3.74 -8.11 -4.33
C ALA A 134 -4.16 -7.33 -5.59
N SER A 135 -3.53 -7.61 -6.73
CA SER A 135 -3.81 -6.90 -7.99
C SER A 135 -5.24 -7.17 -8.47
N ARG A 136 -5.72 -8.43 -8.42
CA ARG A 136 -7.10 -8.76 -8.79
C ARG A 136 -8.11 -8.06 -7.89
N LEU A 137 -7.91 -8.09 -6.58
CA LEU A 137 -8.81 -7.45 -5.62
C LEU A 137 -8.83 -5.92 -5.77
N VAL A 138 -7.70 -5.30 -6.10
CA VAL A 138 -7.62 -3.86 -6.41
C VAL A 138 -8.42 -3.52 -7.67
N ILE A 139 -8.35 -4.35 -8.71
CA ILE A 139 -9.14 -4.17 -9.93
C ILE A 139 -10.64 -4.32 -9.63
N HIS A 140 -11.02 -5.33 -8.83
CA HIS A 140 -12.41 -5.51 -8.39
C HIS A 140 -12.91 -4.31 -7.56
N ALA A 141 -12.11 -3.81 -6.61
CA ALA A 141 -12.47 -2.60 -5.85
C ALA A 141 -12.71 -1.42 -6.78
N GLY A 142 -11.86 -1.23 -7.81
CA GLY A 142 -12.07 -0.21 -8.83
C GLY A 142 -13.37 -0.39 -9.61
N ALA A 143 -13.79 -1.63 -9.90
CA ALA A 143 -15.07 -1.91 -10.55
C ALA A 143 -16.26 -1.59 -9.64
N TYR A 144 -16.17 -1.91 -8.35
CA TYR A 144 -17.25 -1.70 -7.37
C TYR A 144 -17.35 -0.27 -6.85
N ALA A 145 -16.29 0.53 -6.93
CA ALA A 145 -16.25 1.89 -6.39
C ALA A 145 -17.32 2.79 -7.01
N LYS A 146 -18.09 3.48 -6.15
CA LYS A 146 -19.20 4.37 -6.53
C LYS A 146 -19.11 5.74 -5.87
N ASP A 147 -18.69 5.83 -4.60
CA ASP A 147 -18.84 7.03 -3.79
C ASP A 147 -17.75 7.21 -2.72
N GLY A 148 -16.49 7.21 -3.13
CA GLY A 148 -15.37 7.56 -2.24
C GLY A 148 -15.04 6.51 -1.19
N GLU A 149 -15.37 5.26 -1.42
CA GLU A 149 -15.16 4.18 -0.47
C GLU A 149 -13.69 3.92 -0.18
N VAL A 150 -13.43 3.45 1.04
CA VAL A 150 -12.15 2.85 1.42
C VAL A 150 -12.37 1.35 1.57
N PHE A 151 -11.98 0.59 0.55
CA PHE A 151 -12.05 -0.87 0.57
C PHE A 151 -10.97 -1.45 1.45
N ILE A 152 -11.32 -2.44 2.25
CA ILE A 152 -10.38 -3.24 3.04
C ILE A 152 -10.40 -4.65 2.46
N LEU A 153 -9.23 -5.11 1.97
CA LEU A 153 -9.14 -6.46 1.42
C LEU A 153 -9.10 -7.49 2.54
N ASP A 154 -9.89 -8.56 2.39
CA ASP A 154 -9.79 -9.72 3.26
C ASP A 154 -8.46 -10.43 3.01
N MET A 155 -7.62 -10.51 4.03
CA MET A 155 -6.29 -11.11 3.98
C MET A 155 -6.23 -12.44 4.74
N GLY A 156 -7.37 -12.99 5.14
CA GLY A 156 -7.45 -14.23 5.87
C GLY A 156 -6.86 -14.15 7.27
N LYS A 157 -6.06 -15.14 7.67
CA LYS A 157 -5.48 -15.24 9.02
C LYS A 157 -4.10 -14.55 9.12
N PRO A 158 -3.80 -13.89 10.25
CA PRO A 158 -2.47 -13.33 10.47
C PRO A 158 -1.42 -14.43 10.66
N VAL A 159 -0.22 -14.21 10.14
CA VAL A 159 0.92 -15.11 10.23
C VAL A 159 1.94 -14.54 11.22
N LYS A 160 2.43 -15.35 12.16
CA LYS A 160 3.55 -14.98 13.02
C LYS A 160 4.85 -14.93 12.21
N ILE A 161 5.55 -13.81 12.31
CA ILE A 161 6.82 -13.61 11.58
C ILE A 161 7.89 -14.62 12.04
N TYR A 162 7.90 -14.97 13.31
CA TYR A 162 8.79 -16.01 13.85
C TYR A 162 8.53 -17.38 13.20
N ASP A 163 7.27 -17.78 13.06
CA ASP A 163 6.93 -19.07 12.46
C ASP A 163 7.28 -19.09 10.96
N LEU A 164 7.13 -17.94 10.27
CA LEU A 164 7.57 -17.77 8.89
C LEU A 164 9.09 -17.95 8.78
N ALA A 165 9.88 -17.25 9.63
CA ALA A 165 11.34 -17.36 9.65
C ALA A 165 11.79 -18.83 9.88
N LYS A 166 11.19 -19.49 10.88
CA LYS A 166 11.49 -20.89 11.19
C LYS A 166 11.21 -21.83 10.00
N LYS A 167 10.06 -21.65 9.33
CA LYS A 167 9.75 -22.45 8.14
C LYS A 167 10.73 -22.22 7.00
N MET A 168 11.15 -20.97 6.76
CA MET A 168 12.11 -20.65 5.72
C MET A 168 13.47 -21.29 5.98
N VAL A 169 13.96 -21.24 7.23
CA VAL A 169 15.21 -21.93 7.62
C VAL A 169 15.12 -23.46 7.45
N LEU A 170 13.97 -24.07 7.75
CA LEU A 170 13.79 -25.52 7.61
C LEU A 170 13.68 -26.01 6.16
N LEU A 171 13.32 -25.12 5.23
CA LEU A 171 13.13 -25.42 3.80
C LEU A 171 14.34 -25.06 2.94
N SER A 172 15.37 -24.46 3.53
CA SER A 172 16.62 -24.06 2.88
C SER A 172 17.72 -25.08 3.13
#